data_7b3b7b2fda95b59331f019682e972c8c
#
_entry.id   7b3b7b2fda95b59331f019682e972c8c
#
_cell.length_a   1.000
_cell.length_b   1.000
_cell.length_c   1.000
_cell.angle_alpha   90.00
_cell.angle_beta   90.00
_cell.angle_gamma   90.00
#
_symmetry.space_group_name_H-M   'P 1'
#
loop_
_entity.id
_entity.type
_entity.pdbx_description
1 polymer ?
#
loop_
_entity_poly.entity_id
_entity_poly.type
_entity_poly.pdbx_seq_one_letter_code
_entity_poly.pdbx_strand_id
1 'polypeptide(L)'
;RHAYGDVYKNTEMIIPGPGKVELVYTSEDGTEVRELIHNFTGAGVAQGMHNLNNSIESFAKSCFSYALSTKQDLWFSTKDTISKKYDHTFKDIFQEIYEKEYKEAFEKAGITYFYTLIDDAVARVMKAEGGFIWACKNYDGDVMSDMVSSAFGSLAMMTSVLVSPNGYFEYEAAHGTVQRHYYKYLKGEETSTNSVATIFAWSGALRKRGELDKNEELQAFADKLEKATIETIESGEMTKDLALITSIENPTVLNSKEFILAIRNNLEK
;
A
#
# COMPACT_ATOMS: atom_id res chain seq x y z
N ARG A 1 -2.34 -2.43 3.02
CA ARG A 1 -3.35 -1.36 2.99
C ARG A 1 -4.72 -1.92 2.61
N HIS A 2 -5.76 -1.61 3.39
CA HIS A 2 -7.15 -1.90 3.03
C HIS A 2 -7.56 -1.01 1.84
N ALA A 3 -8.05 -1.61 0.75
CA ALA A 3 -8.34 -0.88 -0.49
C ALA A 3 -9.79 -0.32 -0.56
N TYR A 4 -10.47 -0.17 0.58
CA TYR A 4 -11.85 0.29 0.66
C TYR A 4 -12.08 1.18 1.88
N GLY A 5 -13.09 2.07 1.77
CA GLY A 5 -13.61 2.82 2.91
C GLY A 5 -12.76 4.01 3.35
N ASP A 6 -12.92 4.39 4.62
CA ASP A 6 -12.29 5.56 5.25
C ASP A 6 -12.57 6.86 4.47
N VAL A 7 -11.63 7.79 4.49
CA VAL A 7 -11.74 9.08 3.79
C VAL A 7 -11.88 8.94 2.26
N TYR A 8 -11.51 7.79 1.68
CA TYR A 8 -11.65 7.52 0.25
C TYR A 8 -13.09 7.19 -0.19
N LYS A 9 -13.98 6.96 0.77
CA LYS A 9 -15.42 6.73 0.58
C LYS A 9 -16.24 7.62 1.52
N ASN A 10 -15.88 8.89 1.61
CA ASN A 10 -16.52 9.86 2.47
C ASN A 10 -17.66 10.62 1.77
N THR A 11 -18.45 11.28 2.59
CA THR A 11 -19.38 12.34 2.19
C THR A 11 -19.07 13.57 3.01
N GLU A 12 -18.98 14.71 2.36
CA GLU A 12 -18.64 15.99 2.99
C GLU A 12 -19.77 17.01 2.87
N MET A 13 -19.87 17.90 3.85
CA MET A 13 -20.87 18.94 3.90
C MET A 13 -20.24 20.26 4.42
N ILE A 14 -20.46 21.33 3.67
CA ILE A 14 -20.18 22.70 4.17
C ILE A 14 -21.35 23.12 5.05
N ILE A 15 -21.04 23.57 6.25
CA ILE A 15 -22.02 24.13 7.20
C ILE A 15 -21.99 25.64 7.07
N PRO A 16 -23.08 26.29 6.58
CA PRO A 16 -23.05 27.72 6.28
C PRO A 16 -23.18 28.63 7.50
N GLY A 17 -23.61 28.11 8.65
CA GLY A 17 -23.85 28.90 9.86
C GLY A 17 -24.29 28.05 11.04
N PRO A 18 -24.81 28.67 12.11
CA PRO A 18 -25.26 27.96 13.30
C PRO A 18 -26.31 26.89 12.99
N GLY A 19 -26.20 25.74 13.61
CA GLY A 19 -27.12 24.63 13.39
C GLY A 19 -26.63 23.32 13.95
N LYS A 20 -27.48 22.27 13.86
CA LYS A 20 -27.19 20.92 14.37
C LYS A 20 -26.86 19.97 13.19
N VAL A 21 -25.80 19.18 13.36
CA VAL A 21 -25.45 18.08 12.44
C VAL A 21 -25.55 16.77 13.18
N GLU A 22 -26.26 15.82 12.58
CA GLU A 22 -26.48 14.48 13.12
C GLU A 22 -26.07 13.40 12.10
N LEU A 23 -25.57 12.28 12.58
CA LEU A 23 -25.46 11.04 11.85
C LEU A 23 -26.76 10.25 12.06
N VAL A 24 -27.42 9.87 10.97
CA VAL A 24 -28.70 9.16 11.00
C VAL A 24 -28.55 7.84 10.27
N TYR A 25 -28.94 6.76 10.91
CA TYR A 25 -29.15 5.46 10.31
C TYR A 25 -30.65 5.16 10.29
N THR A 26 -31.20 4.82 9.13
CA THR A 26 -32.58 4.38 8.95
C THR A 26 -32.55 2.95 8.44
N SER A 27 -33.10 2.02 9.21
CA SER A 27 -33.22 0.61 8.81
C SER A 27 -34.33 0.41 7.79
N GLU A 28 -34.39 -0.78 7.17
CA GLU A 28 -35.42 -1.11 6.17
C GLU A 28 -36.84 -1.07 6.71
N ASP A 29 -37.05 -1.34 8.00
CA ASP A 29 -38.35 -1.24 8.71
C ASP A 29 -38.71 0.20 9.09
N GLY A 30 -37.87 1.18 8.78
CA GLY A 30 -38.06 2.60 9.10
C GLY A 30 -37.61 3.02 10.48
N THR A 31 -37.01 2.12 11.29
CA THR A 31 -36.44 2.48 12.60
C THR A 31 -35.22 3.40 12.41
N GLU A 32 -35.18 4.50 13.15
CA GLU A 32 -34.07 5.45 13.08
C GLU A 32 -33.21 5.44 14.34
N VAL A 33 -31.91 5.49 14.14
CA VAL A 33 -30.89 5.78 15.18
C VAL A 33 -30.20 7.07 14.82
N ARG A 34 -30.11 8.01 15.77
CA ARG A 34 -29.52 9.32 15.57
C ARG A 34 -28.42 9.57 16.58
N GLU A 35 -27.28 10.03 16.10
CA GLU A 35 -26.14 10.43 16.92
C GLU A 35 -25.77 11.88 16.58
N LEU A 36 -25.71 12.75 17.58
CA LEU A 36 -25.29 14.13 17.40
C LEU A 36 -23.81 14.18 17.05
N ILE A 37 -23.47 14.76 15.91
CA ILE A 37 -22.09 15.06 15.55
C ILE A 37 -21.67 16.34 16.28
N HIS A 38 -22.39 17.46 16.04
CA HIS A 38 -22.05 18.75 16.68
C HIS A 38 -23.19 19.76 16.57
N ASN A 39 -23.26 20.68 17.57
CA ASN A 39 -24.05 21.90 17.51
C ASN A 39 -23.12 23.05 17.08
N PHE A 40 -23.19 23.42 15.82
CA PHE A 40 -22.37 24.49 15.25
C PHE A 40 -22.88 25.85 15.75
N THR A 41 -21.99 26.71 16.20
CA THR A 41 -22.27 28.11 16.58
C THR A 41 -21.93 29.08 15.44
N GLY A 42 -21.35 28.62 14.36
CA GLY A 42 -20.98 29.37 13.17
C GLY A 42 -20.75 28.41 11.98
N ALA A 43 -20.18 28.96 10.92
CA ALA A 43 -19.83 28.15 9.74
C ALA A 43 -18.77 27.10 10.07
N GLY A 44 -18.78 25.99 9.33
CA GLY A 44 -17.85 24.89 9.51
C GLY A 44 -17.93 23.85 8.41
N VAL A 45 -17.43 22.66 8.68
CA VAL A 45 -17.45 21.50 7.78
C VAL A 45 -17.73 20.24 8.57
N ALA A 46 -18.46 19.31 7.98
CA ALA A 46 -18.68 17.97 8.52
C ALA A 46 -18.32 16.91 7.47
N GLN A 47 -17.86 15.77 7.93
CA GLN A 47 -17.49 14.61 7.10
C GLN A 47 -18.05 13.33 7.71
N GLY A 48 -18.61 12.47 6.87
CA GLY A 48 -19.01 11.11 7.23
C GLY A 48 -18.24 10.09 6.40
N MET A 49 -17.74 9.05 7.03
CA MET A 49 -17.09 7.91 6.38
C MET A 49 -17.68 6.60 6.86
N HIS A 50 -17.50 5.52 6.12
CA HIS A 50 -18.03 4.21 6.45
C HIS A 50 -17.07 3.08 6.08
N ASN A 51 -17.34 1.91 6.61
CA ASN A 51 -16.76 0.66 6.16
C ASN A 51 -17.79 -0.48 6.26
N LEU A 52 -17.48 -1.61 5.64
CA LEU A 52 -18.34 -2.80 5.66
C LEU A 52 -17.61 -3.94 6.36
N ASN A 53 -18.26 -4.65 7.26
CA ASN A 53 -17.67 -5.77 7.99
C ASN A 53 -17.09 -6.84 7.05
N ASN A 54 -17.84 -7.21 6.00
CA ASN A 54 -17.36 -8.18 5.02
C ASN A 54 -16.10 -7.70 4.25
N SER A 55 -15.94 -6.39 4.04
CA SER A 55 -14.74 -5.82 3.44
C SER A 55 -13.55 -5.87 4.41
N ILE A 56 -13.79 -5.61 5.70
CA ILE A 56 -12.77 -5.74 6.74
C ILE A 56 -12.33 -7.20 6.91
N GLU A 57 -13.29 -8.14 6.93
CA GLU A 57 -13.02 -9.59 6.98
C GLU A 57 -12.17 -10.04 5.79
N SER A 58 -12.54 -9.63 4.58
CA SER A 58 -11.81 -9.90 3.35
C SER A 58 -10.36 -9.39 3.42
N PHE A 59 -10.18 -8.17 3.92
CA PHE A 59 -8.87 -7.57 4.13
C PHE A 59 -8.04 -8.35 5.16
N ALA A 60 -8.63 -8.69 6.31
CA ALA A 60 -7.97 -9.48 7.34
C ALA A 60 -7.50 -10.84 6.81
N LYS A 61 -8.36 -11.57 6.10
CA LYS A 61 -8.02 -12.87 5.48
C LYS A 61 -6.90 -12.74 4.44
N SER A 62 -6.92 -11.68 3.63
CA SER A 62 -5.84 -11.40 2.69
C SER A 62 -4.50 -11.16 3.41
N CYS A 63 -4.51 -10.37 4.49
CA CYS A 63 -3.30 -10.11 5.28
C CYS A 63 -2.74 -11.38 5.93
N PHE A 64 -3.58 -12.18 6.59
CA PHE A 64 -3.14 -13.42 7.24
C PHE A 64 -2.63 -14.44 6.24
N SER A 65 -3.32 -14.63 5.11
CA SER A 65 -2.88 -15.54 4.05
C SER A 65 -1.56 -15.11 3.43
N TYR A 66 -1.37 -13.81 3.22
CA TYR A 66 -0.13 -13.26 2.70
C TYR A 66 1.03 -13.43 3.69
N ALA A 67 0.79 -13.17 4.98
CA ALA A 67 1.79 -13.39 6.03
C ALA A 67 2.26 -14.86 6.09
N LEU A 68 1.34 -15.81 5.99
CA LEU A 68 1.67 -17.23 5.92
C LEU A 68 2.48 -17.58 4.66
N SER A 69 2.11 -17.03 3.50
CA SER A 69 2.80 -17.31 2.23
C SER A 69 4.23 -16.79 2.21
N THR A 70 4.47 -15.64 2.84
CA THR A 70 5.79 -15.00 2.92
C THR A 70 6.58 -15.36 4.18
N LYS A 71 5.95 -16.07 5.14
CA LYS A 71 6.50 -16.42 6.47
C LYS A 71 7.01 -15.19 7.23
N GLN A 72 6.20 -14.14 7.23
CA GLN A 72 6.49 -12.88 7.93
C GLN A 72 5.49 -12.64 9.04
N ASP A 73 5.94 -11.99 10.13
CA ASP A 73 5.04 -11.50 11.17
C ASP A 73 4.02 -10.52 10.60
N LEU A 74 2.84 -10.46 11.22
CA LEU A 74 1.80 -9.53 10.82
C LEU A 74 1.52 -8.53 11.96
N TRP A 75 1.77 -7.27 11.70
CA TRP A 75 1.35 -6.17 12.56
C TRP A 75 0.07 -5.56 12.02
N PHE A 76 -0.88 -5.31 12.89
CA PHE A 76 -2.08 -4.55 12.56
C PHE A 76 -2.24 -3.38 13.52
N SER A 77 -2.61 -2.21 12.98
CA SER A 77 -2.75 -1.02 13.81
C SER A 77 -3.95 -0.16 13.43
N THR A 78 -4.56 0.40 14.47
CA THR A 78 -5.62 1.41 14.38
C THR A 78 -5.50 2.40 15.53
N LYS A 79 -6.45 3.34 15.69
CA LYS A 79 -6.52 4.23 16.86
C LYS A 79 -7.80 3.96 17.65
N ASP A 80 -8.03 2.71 18.05
CA ASP A 80 -9.25 2.26 18.73
C ASP A 80 -9.49 2.92 20.09
N THR A 81 -8.47 3.48 20.72
CA THR A 81 -8.60 4.27 21.94
C THR A 81 -9.32 5.60 21.75
N ILE A 82 -9.35 6.12 20.53
CA ILE A 82 -10.03 7.35 20.12
C ILE A 82 -11.28 7.01 19.32
N SER A 83 -11.13 6.26 18.22
CA SER A 83 -12.23 5.78 17.38
C SER A 83 -12.81 4.47 17.94
N LYS A 84 -13.58 4.59 19.02
CA LYS A 84 -14.02 3.46 19.85
C LYS A 84 -15.05 2.53 19.22
N LYS A 85 -15.69 2.94 18.12
CA LYS A 85 -16.60 2.10 17.34
C LYS A 85 -15.94 1.71 16.02
N TYR A 86 -15.56 2.66 15.21
CA TYR A 86 -15.04 2.43 13.86
C TYR A 86 -13.73 1.62 13.86
N ASP A 87 -12.69 2.12 14.51
CA ASP A 87 -11.40 1.46 14.60
C ASP A 87 -11.43 0.18 15.45
N HIS A 88 -12.26 0.19 16.50
CA HIS A 88 -12.42 -0.97 17.36
C HIS A 88 -13.06 -2.15 16.60
N THR A 89 -14.01 -1.89 15.70
CA THR A 89 -14.61 -2.92 14.84
C THR A 89 -13.54 -3.61 13.97
N PHE A 90 -12.60 -2.86 13.41
CA PHE A 90 -11.48 -3.46 12.67
C PHE A 90 -10.63 -4.37 13.54
N LYS A 91 -10.27 -3.92 14.73
CA LYS A 91 -9.51 -4.72 15.70
C LYS A 91 -10.21 -6.00 16.06
N ASP A 92 -11.50 -5.93 16.40
CA ASP A 92 -12.28 -7.09 16.80
C ASP A 92 -12.41 -8.12 15.68
N ILE A 93 -12.70 -7.69 14.45
CA ILE A 93 -12.81 -8.56 13.28
C ILE A 93 -11.45 -9.25 13.00
N PHE A 94 -10.35 -8.52 13.02
CA PHE A 94 -9.01 -9.11 12.85
C PHE A 94 -8.72 -10.14 13.93
N GLN A 95 -9.00 -9.82 15.21
CA GLN A 95 -8.76 -10.73 16.32
C GLN A 95 -9.62 -12.00 16.22
N GLU A 96 -10.90 -11.84 15.89
CA GLU A 96 -11.82 -12.96 15.76
C GLU A 96 -11.40 -13.93 14.64
N ILE A 97 -11.03 -13.40 13.47
CA ILE A 97 -10.55 -14.19 12.33
C ILE A 97 -9.24 -14.89 12.67
N TYR A 98 -8.30 -14.18 13.31
CA TYR A 98 -7.05 -14.77 13.75
C TYR A 98 -7.28 -15.97 14.66
N GLU A 99 -8.04 -15.79 15.75
CA GLU A 99 -8.29 -16.84 16.73
C GLU A 99 -9.02 -18.05 16.15
N LYS A 100 -9.95 -17.83 15.21
CA LYS A 100 -10.77 -18.90 14.66
C LYS A 100 -10.14 -19.63 13.47
N GLU A 101 -9.39 -18.92 12.63
CA GLU A 101 -9.00 -19.46 11.32
C GLU A 101 -7.49 -19.56 11.12
N TYR A 102 -6.68 -18.72 11.79
CA TYR A 102 -5.24 -18.58 11.43
C TYR A 102 -4.27 -18.88 12.56
N LYS A 103 -4.66 -18.87 13.81
CA LYS A 103 -3.78 -19.00 14.98
C LYS A 103 -2.90 -20.26 14.92
N GLU A 104 -3.50 -21.41 14.70
CA GLU A 104 -2.75 -22.68 14.62
C GLU A 104 -1.74 -22.68 13.45
N ALA A 105 -2.12 -22.11 12.29
CA ALA A 105 -1.24 -22.03 11.14
C ALA A 105 -0.07 -21.07 11.38
N PHE A 106 -0.29 -19.95 12.08
CA PHE A 106 0.75 -19.01 12.48
C PHE A 106 1.74 -19.63 13.47
N GLU A 107 1.23 -20.29 14.50
CA GLU A 107 2.05 -21.02 15.48
C GLU A 107 2.93 -22.08 14.77
N LYS A 108 2.35 -22.87 13.88
CA LYS A 108 3.08 -23.88 13.10
C LYS A 108 4.12 -23.27 12.15
N ALA A 109 3.85 -22.09 11.61
CA ALA A 109 4.78 -21.38 10.72
C ALA A 109 5.86 -20.61 11.49
N GLY A 110 5.75 -20.48 12.82
CA GLY A 110 6.67 -19.73 13.67
C GLY A 110 6.61 -18.21 13.45
N ILE A 111 5.46 -17.69 13.02
CA ILE A 111 5.20 -16.26 12.82
C ILE A 111 4.13 -15.76 13.79
N THR A 112 4.12 -14.45 14.06
CA THR A 112 3.25 -13.84 15.05
C THR A 112 2.26 -12.85 14.43
N TYR A 113 1.08 -12.76 15.02
CA TYR A 113 0.13 -11.67 14.81
C TYR A 113 0.17 -10.73 16.02
N PHE A 114 0.22 -9.43 15.74
CA PHE A 114 0.35 -8.43 16.79
C PHE A 114 -0.48 -7.19 16.45
N TYR A 115 -1.38 -6.82 17.37
CA TYR A 115 -2.15 -5.58 17.28
C TYR A 115 -1.53 -4.49 18.18
N THR A 116 -1.46 -3.26 17.69
CA THR A 116 -1.03 -2.10 18.46
C THR A 116 -1.72 -0.81 18.01
N LEU A 117 -1.56 0.28 18.75
CA LEU A 117 -2.00 1.59 18.30
C LEU A 117 -1.12 2.10 17.17
N ILE A 118 -1.71 2.86 16.24
CA ILE A 118 -1.00 3.35 15.05
C ILE A 118 0.23 4.18 15.38
N ASP A 119 0.17 5.02 16.41
CA ASP A 119 1.28 5.84 16.88
C ASP A 119 2.43 4.99 17.48
N ASP A 120 2.10 3.89 18.19
CA ASP A 120 3.11 2.93 18.65
C ASP A 120 3.73 2.15 17.48
N ALA A 121 2.92 1.75 16.49
CA ALA A 121 3.41 1.11 15.27
C ALA A 121 4.39 2.02 14.51
N VAL A 122 4.10 3.31 14.36
CA VAL A 122 5.02 4.30 13.76
C VAL A 122 6.34 4.35 14.52
N ALA A 123 6.31 4.40 15.85
CA ALA A 123 7.52 4.43 16.66
C ALA A 123 8.35 3.12 16.55
N ARG A 124 7.68 1.99 16.34
CA ARG A 124 8.33 0.68 16.17
C ARG A 124 8.96 0.52 14.79
N VAL A 125 8.24 0.88 13.72
CA VAL A 125 8.72 0.70 12.34
C VAL A 125 10.00 1.48 12.08
N MET A 126 10.16 2.65 12.69
CA MET A 126 11.38 3.47 12.57
C MET A 126 12.63 2.84 13.18
N LYS A 127 12.47 1.81 14.01
CA LYS A 127 13.55 1.10 14.70
C LYS A 127 13.64 -0.37 14.30
N ALA A 128 12.74 -0.83 13.42
CA ALA A 128 12.66 -2.21 13.03
C ALA A 128 13.66 -2.54 11.91
N GLU A 129 14.18 -3.76 11.93
CA GLU A 129 15.07 -4.29 10.89
C GLU A 129 14.30 -4.83 9.66
N GLY A 130 12.97 -4.83 9.71
CA GLY A 130 12.11 -5.41 8.68
C GLY A 130 11.67 -6.84 9.00
N GLY A 131 11.22 -7.58 7.98
CA GLY A 131 10.77 -8.97 8.14
C GLY A 131 9.33 -9.12 8.65
N PHE A 132 8.51 -8.10 8.52
CA PHE A 132 7.10 -8.11 8.91
C PHE A 132 6.22 -7.41 7.88
N ILE A 133 4.94 -7.73 7.94
CA ILE A 133 3.88 -7.04 7.19
C ILE A 133 3.16 -6.11 8.15
N TRP A 134 2.98 -4.85 7.74
CA TRP A 134 2.18 -3.90 8.50
C TRP A 134 0.83 -3.67 7.81
N ALA A 135 -0.21 -4.27 8.36
CA ALA A 135 -1.59 -4.08 7.91
C ALA A 135 -2.13 -2.75 8.45
N CYS A 136 -2.68 -1.92 7.55
CA CYS A 136 -3.22 -0.61 7.85
C CYS A 136 -4.59 -0.41 7.21
N LYS A 137 -5.44 0.41 7.84
CA LYS A 137 -6.63 0.94 7.20
C LYS A 137 -6.25 1.74 5.94
N ASN A 138 -7.23 2.11 5.12
CA ASN A 138 -6.98 2.70 3.80
C ASN A 138 -6.09 3.96 3.88
N TYR A 139 -6.51 4.99 4.61
CA TYR A 139 -5.75 6.24 4.71
C TYR A 139 -4.43 6.05 5.49
N ASP A 140 -4.47 5.32 6.59
CA ASP A 140 -3.27 5.03 7.38
C ASP A 140 -2.19 4.36 6.50
N GLY A 141 -2.59 3.37 5.70
CA GLY A 141 -1.69 2.67 4.79
C GLY A 141 -1.16 3.53 3.65
N ASP A 142 -1.98 4.44 3.13
CA ASP A 142 -1.55 5.40 2.11
C ASP A 142 -0.39 6.28 2.61
N VAL A 143 -0.60 6.92 3.75
CA VAL A 143 0.41 7.83 4.32
C VAL A 143 1.65 7.07 4.81
N MET A 144 1.45 5.91 5.45
CA MET A 144 2.57 5.15 6.03
C MET A 144 3.42 4.47 4.98
N SER A 145 2.85 4.00 3.87
CA SER A 145 3.64 3.43 2.77
C SER A 145 4.55 4.47 2.11
N ASP A 146 4.04 5.67 1.90
CA ASP A 146 4.83 6.78 1.35
C ASP A 146 5.94 7.22 2.33
N MET A 147 5.64 7.28 3.62
CA MET A 147 6.63 7.62 4.64
C MET A 147 7.78 6.61 4.66
N VAL A 148 7.47 5.32 4.71
CA VAL A 148 8.49 4.25 4.74
C VAL A 148 9.28 4.25 3.44
N SER A 149 8.62 4.32 2.30
CA SER A 149 9.27 4.37 0.99
C SER A 149 10.23 5.56 0.85
N SER A 150 9.82 6.73 1.33
CA SER A 150 10.66 7.95 1.31
C SER A 150 11.85 7.87 2.25
N ALA A 151 11.72 7.14 3.37
CA ALA A 151 12.82 6.95 4.32
C ALA A 151 13.93 6.01 3.80
N PHE A 152 13.57 5.06 2.94
CA PHE A 152 14.49 4.01 2.46
C PHE A 152 14.79 4.09 0.95
N GLY A 153 14.27 5.07 0.23
CA GLY A 153 14.51 5.20 -1.20
C GLY A 153 13.67 6.30 -1.86
N SER A 154 13.28 6.05 -3.11
CA SER A 154 12.43 6.93 -3.90
C SER A 154 11.01 6.37 -3.98
N LEU A 155 9.99 7.23 -3.87
CA LEU A 155 8.59 6.87 -4.16
C LEU A 155 8.42 6.22 -5.55
N ALA A 156 9.28 6.61 -6.51
CA ALA A 156 9.26 6.04 -7.85
C ALA A 156 9.72 4.57 -7.93
N MET A 157 10.22 4.01 -6.84
CA MET A 157 10.58 2.59 -6.72
C MET A 157 9.49 1.76 -6.01
N MET A 158 8.46 2.42 -5.47
CA MET A 158 7.39 1.75 -4.76
C MET A 158 6.49 0.98 -5.72
N THR A 159 6.31 -0.31 -5.45
CA THR A 159 5.38 -1.18 -6.18
C THR A 159 4.07 -1.30 -5.43
N SER A 160 3.00 -1.60 -6.16
CA SER A 160 1.68 -1.88 -5.60
C SER A 160 1.14 -3.18 -6.15
N VAL A 161 0.55 -3.97 -5.26
CA VAL A 161 -0.14 -5.22 -5.63
C VAL A 161 -1.47 -5.24 -4.93
N LEU A 162 -2.56 -5.26 -5.69
CA LEU A 162 -3.90 -5.49 -5.17
C LEU A 162 -4.13 -7.00 -5.07
N VAL A 163 -4.51 -7.46 -3.90
CA VAL A 163 -4.74 -8.89 -3.63
C VAL A 163 -6.16 -9.08 -3.12
N SER A 164 -6.93 -9.95 -3.79
CA SER A 164 -8.24 -10.36 -3.30
C SER A 164 -8.13 -11.61 -2.40
N PRO A 165 -9.08 -11.84 -1.48
CA PRO A 165 -9.10 -13.05 -0.65
C PRO A 165 -9.26 -14.34 -1.46
N ASN A 166 -9.72 -14.23 -2.71
CA ASN A 166 -9.92 -15.34 -3.64
C ASN A 166 -8.66 -15.65 -4.50
N GLY A 167 -7.54 -14.98 -4.23
CA GLY A 167 -6.26 -15.23 -4.91
C GLY A 167 -6.12 -14.55 -6.27
N TYR A 168 -6.87 -13.48 -6.54
CA TYR A 168 -6.63 -12.62 -7.69
C TYR A 168 -5.61 -11.55 -7.33
N PHE A 169 -4.73 -11.23 -8.28
CA PHE A 169 -3.65 -10.26 -8.12
C PHE A 169 -3.68 -9.24 -9.26
N GLU A 170 -3.54 -7.98 -8.92
CA GLU A 170 -3.32 -6.89 -9.88
C GLU A 170 -2.04 -6.15 -9.48
N TYR A 171 -1.13 -5.99 -10.44
CA TYR A 171 0.17 -5.37 -10.23
C TYR A 171 0.22 -4.01 -10.91
N GLU A 172 0.65 -3.00 -10.19
CA GLU A 172 0.75 -1.63 -10.70
C GLU A 172 1.98 -0.91 -10.14
N ALA A 173 2.36 0.19 -10.76
CA ALA A 173 3.26 1.15 -10.14
C ALA A 173 2.48 1.98 -9.11
N ALA A 174 2.99 2.13 -7.89
CA ALA A 174 2.29 2.83 -6.80
C ALA A 174 2.25 4.36 -6.95
N HIS A 175 2.86 4.92 -8.00
CA HIS A 175 2.91 6.35 -8.26
C HIS A 175 1.96 6.78 -9.39
N GLY A 176 1.67 8.08 -9.47
CA GLY A 176 0.83 8.65 -10.52
C GLY A 176 1.47 8.64 -11.91
N THR A 177 0.74 9.14 -12.90
CA THR A 177 1.08 9.07 -14.33
C THR A 177 2.22 9.98 -14.79
N VAL A 178 2.84 10.76 -13.89
CA VAL A 178 3.97 11.67 -14.18
C VAL A 178 3.71 12.59 -15.38
N GLN A 179 2.53 13.16 -15.48
CA GLN A 179 2.05 13.98 -16.61
C GLN A 179 3.06 15.07 -17.03
N ARG A 180 3.78 15.66 -16.07
CA ARG A 180 4.79 16.67 -16.35
C ARG A 180 5.89 16.17 -17.31
N HIS A 181 6.32 14.92 -17.16
CA HIS A 181 7.34 14.31 -18.05
C HIS A 181 6.72 13.99 -19.43
N TYR A 182 5.47 13.53 -19.45
CA TYR A 182 4.76 13.29 -20.70
C TYR A 182 4.61 14.57 -21.54
N TYR A 183 4.22 15.69 -20.93
CA TYR A 183 4.15 16.97 -21.65
C TYR A 183 5.49 17.48 -22.13
N LYS A 184 6.58 17.21 -21.45
CA LYS A 184 7.94 17.48 -21.95
C LYS A 184 8.27 16.63 -23.17
N TYR A 185 8.00 15.33 -23.08
CA TYR A 185 8.19 14.41 -24.19
C TYR A 185 7.43 14.87 -25.45
N LEU A 186 6.18 15.30 -25.33
CA LEU A 186 5.39 15.84 -26.46
C LEU A 186 6.01 17.07 -27.11
N LYS A 187 6.84 17.82 -26.40
CA LYS A 187 7.60 18.97 -26.90
C LYS A 187 8.97 18.59 -27.49
N GLY A 188 9.29 17.31 -27.52
CA GLY A 188 10.60 16.81 -27.96
C GLY A 188 11.73 17.03 -26.95
N GLU A 189 11.39 17.33 -25.68
CA GLU A 189 12.38 17.47 -24.61
C GLU A 189 12.76 16.10 -24.03
N GLU A 190 14.01 15.93 -23.65
CA GLU A 190 14.46 14.74 -22.91
C GLU A 190 13.85 14.69 -21.51
N THR A 191 13.53 13.47 -21.09
CA THR A 191 13.06 13.20 -19.72
C THR A 191 13.84 12.05 -19.10
N SER A 192 14.08 12.14 -17.79
CA SER A 192 14.65 11.06 -16.99
C SER A 192 13.58 10.56 -16.02
N THR A 193 12.63 9.80 -16.56
CA THR A 193 11.56 9.17 -15.77
C THR A 193 12.03 7.83 -15.25
N ASN A 194 11.92 7.62 -13.94
CA ASN A 194 12.24 6.34 -13.32
C ASN A 194 11.14 5.31 -13.67
N SER A 195 11.54 4.21 -14.28
CA SER A 195 10.64 3.13 -14.70
C SER A 195 10.69 1.90 -13.78
N VAL A 196 11.43 1.95 -12.68
CA VAL A 196 11.66 0.78 -11.79
C VAL A 196 10.34 0.20 -11.28
N ALA A 197 9.44 1.02 -10.74
CA ALA A 197 8.16 0.53 -10.22
C ALA A 197 7.30 -0.14 -11.31
N THR A 198 7.31 0.38 -12.54
CA THR A 198 6.62 -0.22 -13.67
C THR A 198 7.27 -1.55 -14.09
N ILE A 199 8.58 -1.61 -14.13
CA ILE A 199 9.32 -2.85 -14.43
C ILE A 199 8.99 -3.92 -13.37
N PHE A 200 8.99 -3.56 -12.10
CA PHE A 200 8.68 -4.48 -11.00
C PHE A 200 7.21 -4.90 -10.96
N ALA A 201 6.29 -4.04 -11.40
CA ALA A 201 4.91 -4.44 -11.61
C ALA A 201 4.80 -5.54 -12.68
N TRP A 202 5.50 -5.38 -13.81
CA TRP A 202 5.55 -6.39 -14.85
C TRP A 202 6.24 -7.68 -14.39
N SER A 203 7.40 -7.61 -13.76
CA SER A 203 8.11 -8.80 -13.28
C SER A 203 7.29 -9.56 -12.24
N GLY A 204 6.64 -8.86 -11.31
CA GLY A 204 5.73 -9.44 -10.34
C GLY A 204 4.55 -10.16 -10.99
N ALA A 205 3.91 -9.53 -11.99
CA ALA A 205 2.81 -10.14 -12.73
C ALA A 205 3.25 -11.37 -13.54
N LEU A 206 4.43 -11.31 -14.18
CA LEU A 206 5.01 -12.44 -14.92
C LEU A 206 5.35 -13.61 -13.98
N ARG A 207 5.98 -13.31 -12.83
CA ARG A 207 6.28 -14.32 -11.81
C ARG A 207 5.00 -15.00 -11.32
N LYS A 208 3.98 -14.21 -10.99
CA LYS A 208 2.69 -14.76 -10.55
C LYS A 208 2.01 -15.57 -11.62
N ARG A 209 2.08 -15.15 -12.87
CA ARG A 209 1.56 -15.94 -14.00
C ARG A 209 2.33 -17.26 -14.16
N GLY A 210 3.65 -17.22 -14.04
CA GLY A 210 4.51 -18.38 -14.04
C GLY A 210 4.18 -19.39 -12.91
N GLU A 211 3.90 -18.89 -11.71
CA GLU A 211 3.44 -19.73 -10.59
C GLU A 211 2.12 -20.44 -10.92
N LEU A 212 1.13 -19.69 -11.41
CA LEU A 212 -0.20 -20.22 -11.75
C LEU A 212 -0.14 -21.27 -12.87
N ASP A 213 0.70 -21.06 -13.87
CA ASP A 213 0.88 -21.95 -15.01
C ASP A 213 1.92 -23.04 -14.76
N LYS A 214 2.62 -23.03 -13.62
CA LYS A 214 3.77 -23.89 -13.32
C LYS A 214 4.88 -23.78 -14.37
N ASN A 215 5.10 -22.57 -14.85
CA ASN A 215 6.12 -22.22 -15.83
C ASN A 215 7.35 -21.62 -15.12
N GLU A 216 8.34 -22.46 -14.85
CA GLU A 216 9.57 -22.08 -14.14
C GLU A 216 10.45 -21.14 -14.99
N GLU A 217 10.42 -21.24 -16.30
CA GLU A 217 11.19 -20.35 -17.19
C GLU A 217 10.67 -18.92 -17.10
N LEU A 218 9.35 -18.72 -17.02
CA LEU A 218 8.75 -17.41 -16.87
C LEU A 218 9.06 -16.80 -15.50
N GLN A 219 9.07 -17.60 -14.44
CA GLN A 219 9.49 -17.15 -13.10
C GLN A 219 10.96 -16.73 -13.10
N ALA A 220 11.85 -17.58 -13.63
CA ALA A 220 13.27 -17.27 -13.74
C ALA A 220 13.56 -16.02 -14.57
N PHE A 221 12.79 -15.79 -15.65
CA PHE A 221 12.90 -14.55 -16.43
C PHE A 221 12.50 -13.33 -15.61
N ALA A 222 11.42 -13.41 -14.83
CA ALA A 222 10.98 -12.31 -13.96
C ALA A 222 12.05 -11.96 -12.92
N ASP A 223 12.65 -12.96 -12.28
CA ASP A 223 13.74 -12.79 -11.31
C ASP A 223 14.99 -12.18 -11.97
N LYS A 224 15.35 -12.65 -13.18
CA LYS A 224 16.48 -12.10 -13.95
C LYS A 224 16.25 -10.64 -14.31
N LEU A 225 15.02 -10.25 -14.68
CA LEU A 225 14.66 -8.87 -15.00
C LEU A 225 14.79 -7.94 -13.79
N GLU A 226 14.31 -8.36 -12.63
CA GLU A 226 14.47 -7.59 -11.38
C GLU A 226 15.94 -7.45 -11.01
N LYS A 227 16.69 -8.54 -11.05
CA LYS A 227 18.12 -8.55 -10.78
C LYS A 227 18.88 -7.60 -11.72
N ALA A 228 18.65 -7.67 -13.03
CA ALA A 228 19.28 -6.79 -14.00
C ALA A 228 18.95 -5.32 -13.75
N THR A 229 17.73 -5.01 -13.30
CA THR A 229 17.33 -3.64 -12.95
C THR A 229 18.09 -3.14 -11.73
N ILE A 230 18.21 -3.94 -10.68
CA ILE A 230 18.95 -3.60 -9.46
C ILE A 230 20.45 -3.44 -9.77
N GLU A 231 21.05 -4.38 -10.47
CA GLU A 231 22.47 -4.34 -10.84
C GLU A 231 22.82 -3.13 -11.71
N THR A 232 21.90 -2.68 -12.57
CA THR A 232 22.08 -1.44 -13.35
C THR A 232 22.21 -0.24 -12.43
N ILE A 233 21.33 -0.12 -11.43
CA ILE A 233 21.35 0.98 -10.46
C ILE A 233 22.61 0.89 -9.57
N GLU A 234 22.93 -0.29 -9.08
CA GLU A 234 24.10 -0.53 -8.21
C GLU A 234 25.43 -0.28 -8.94
N SER A 235 25.48 -0.45 -10.26
CA SER A 235 26.65 -0.08 -11.08
C SER A 235 26.83 1.42 -11.25
N GLY A 236 25.89 2.24 -10.77
CA GLY A 236 25.92 3.69 -10.88
C GLY A 236 25.19 4.26 -12.11
N GLU A 237 24.55 3.43 -12.92
CA GLU A 237 23.73 3.84 -14.06
C GLU A 237 22.27 3.99 -13.64
N MET A 238 21.76 5.22 -13.57
CA MET A 238 20.44 5.47 -12.97
C MET A 238 19.74 6.72 -13.51
N THR A 239 18.47 6.85 -13.20
CA THR A 239 17.67 8.04 -13.50
C THR A 239 18.00 9.19 -12.54
N LYS A 240 17.63 10.42 -12.94
CA LYS A 240 17.98 11.64 -12.21
C LYS A 240 17.50 11.67 -10.75
N ASP A 241 16.32 11.14 -10.47
CA ASP A 241 15.76 11.07 -9.11
C ASP A 241 16.60 10.19 -8.19
N LEU A 242 17.07 9.04 -8.69
CA LEU A 242 17.96 8.14 -7.95
C LEU A 242 19.36 8.74 -7.76
N ALA A 243 19.87 9.42 -8.78
CA ALA A 243 21.18 10.09 -8.71
C ALA A 243 21.25 11.21 -7.66
N LEU A 244 20.08 11.78 -7.27
CA LEU A 244 20.01 12.82 -6.23
C LEU A 244 20.08 12.26 -4.80
N ILE A 245 19.83 10.98 -4.61
CA ILE A 245 19.74 10.33 -3.29
C ILE A 245 20.76 9.21 -3.10
N THR A 246 21.46 8.78 -4.15
CA THR A 246 22.45 7.70 -4.06
C THR A 246 23.69 8.13 -3.28
N SER A 247 24.31 7.16 -2.61
CA SER A 247 25.64 7.31 -2.02
C SER A 247 26.80 6.99 -2.97
N ILE A 248 26.49 6.57 -4.21
CA ILE A 248 27.50 6.27 -5.23
C ILE A 248 28.14 7.58 -5.70
N GLU A 249 29.45 7.64 -5.66
CA GLU A 249 30.19 8.79 -6.18
C GLU A 249 30.15 8.85 -7.72
N ASN A 250 29.79 10.02 -8.27
CA ASN A 250 29.73 10.28 -9.71
C ASN A 250 28.83 9.31 -10.50
N PRO A 251 27.55 9.16 -10.16
CA PRO A 251 26.65 8.28 -10.89
C PRO A 251 26.43 8.79 -12.33
N THR A 252 26.25 7.86 -13.26
CA THR A 252 25.86 8.16 -14.62
C THR A 252 24.35 8.41 -14.69
N VAL A 253 23.97 9.66 -14.93
CA VAL A 253 22.54 10.03 -15.04
C VAL A 253 22.06 9.73 -16.46
N LEU A 254 21.11 8.80 -16.55
CA LEU A 254 20.51 8.36 -17.80
C LEU A 254 19.14 9.00 -18.03
N ASN A 255 18.77 9.26 -19.28
CA ASN A 255 17.40 9.56 -19.65
C ASN A 255 16.55 8.27 -19.62
N SER A 256 15.21 8.41 -19.76
CA SER A 256 14.29 7.28 -19.65
C SER A 256 14.59 6.14 -20.61
N LYS A 257 14.97 6.45 -21.86
CA LYS A 257 15.29 5.46 -22.90
C LYS A 257 16.63 4.76 -22.61
N GLU A 258 17.65 5.53 -22.28
CA GLU A 258 18.98 5.02 -21.97
C GLU A 258 18.95 4.10 -20.76
N PHE A 259 18.18 4.44 -19.72
CA PHE A 259 18.02 3.61 -18.54
C PHE A 259 17.39 2.25 -18.87
N ILE A 260 16.32 2.22 -19.66
CA ILE A 260 15.70 0.95 -20.11
C ILE A 260 16.70 0.13 -20.96
N LEU A 261 17.47 0.78 -21.82
CA LEU A 261 18.49 0.10 -22.64
C LEU A 261 19.64 -0.45 -21.80
N ALA A 262 20.07 0.25 -20.75
CA ALA A 262 21.08 -0.23 -19.82
C ALA A 262 20.61 -1.50 -19.07
N ILE A 263 19.35 -1.50 -18.59
CA ILE A 263 18.72 -2.68 -17.97
C ILE A 263 18.68 -3.86 -18.97
N ARG A 264 18.24 -3.60 -20.20
CA ARG A 264 18.22 -4.63 -21.24
C ARG A 264 19.61 -5.23 -21.49
N ASN A 265 20.63 -4.40 -21.59
CA ASN A 265 21.99 -4.86 -21.81
C ASN A 265 22.50 -5.74 -20.65
N ASN A 266 22.11 -5.45 -19.42
CA ASN A 266 22.42 -6.31 -18.26
C ASN A 266 21.59 -7.60 -18.26
N LEU A 267 20.33 -7.55 -18.71
CA LEU A 267 19.47 -8.73 -18.84
C LEU A 267 20.00 -9.73 -19.89
N GLU A 268 20.62 -9.25 -20.94
CA GLU A 268 21.16 -10.06 -22.06
C GLU A 268 22.54 -10.68 -21.75
N LYS A 269 23.22 -10.26 -20.67
CA LYS A 269 24.44 -10.90 -20.18
C LYS A 269 24.16 -12.24 -19.50
#